data_06d22ed9cc61f2933fadd48ce6c6114a
#
_entry.id   06d22ed9cc61f2933fadd48ce6c6114a
#
_cell.length_a   1.000
_cell.length_b   1.000
_cell.length_c   1.000
_cell.angle_alpha   90.00
_cell.angle_beta   90.00
_cell.angle_gamma   90.00
#
_symmetry.space_group_name_H-M   'P 1'
#
loop_
_entity.id
_entity.type
_entity.pdbx_description
1 polymer ?
#
loop_
_entity_poly.entity_id
_entity_poly.type
_entity_poly.pdbx_seq_one_letter_code
_entity_poly.pdbx_strand_id
1 'polypeptide(L)'
;KYFYDQSYGQYNPTFDVIGPVTLSNNISYYGENDRWGNDKRPTDMIKEACQLADKQYGIDFTQYDNDNDGYVDFVYVIYAGNGEADGGDENTVWPHQWNLTYANIRFSIDGKQIDRYACGNEINYASKVYDGIGTFCHEFSHVLGLPDLYPTDDGTHHTLFEWDLLDYGAYNNEGNTPPAYSAYERFFMGWLKPRVLTEPEYIWLNPLNYQNGEAL
;
A
#
# COMPACT_ATOMS: atom_id res chain seq x y z
N LYS A 1 -2.74 -8.38 11.05
CA LYS A 1 -1.70 -9.25 11.63
C LYS A 1 -0.29 -8.83 11.15
N TYR A 2 -0.05 -8.63 9.83
CA TYR A 2 1.29 -8.27 9.32
C TYR A 2 1.90 -7.09 10.09
N PHE A 3 1.27 -5.93 10.09
CA PHE A 3 1.78 -4.72 10.78
C PHE A 3 1.96 -4.89 12.28
N TYR A 4 1.06 -5.64 12.93
CA TYR A 4 1.21 -5.98 14.34
C TYR A 4 2.49 -6.77 14.60
N ASP A 5 2.76 -7.79 13.82
CA ASP A 5 3.96 -8.62 13.94
C ASP A 5 5.23 -7.82 13.61
N GLN A 6 5.18 -6.98 12.54
CA GLN A 6 6.33 -6.17 12.13
C GLN A 6 6.70 -5.07 13.13
N SER A 7 5.72 -4.55 13.84
CA SER A 7 5.90 -3.48 14.84
C SER A 7 6.14 -3.99 16.26
N TYR A 8 6.33 -5.28 16.45
CA TYR A 8 6.42 -5.89 17.79
C TYR A 8 5.18 -5.61 18.65
N GLY A 9 4.01 -5.55 18.02
CA GLY A 9 2.73 -5.28 18.67
C GLY A 9 2.43 -3.81 18.95
N GLN A 10 3.30 -2.89 18.53
CA GLN A 10 3.12 -1.45 18.78
C GLN A 10 2.09 -0.80 17.84
N TYR A 11 1.87 -1.39 16.65
CA TYR A 11 0.94 -0.88 15.65
C TYR A 11 -0.03 -1.97 15.19
N ASN A 12 -1.31 -1.77 15.43
CA ASN A 12 -2.35 -2.74 15.10
C ASN A 12 -3.53 -2.06 14.39
N PRO A 13 -3.36 -1.71 13.10
CA PRO A 13 -4.43 -1.08 12.33
C PRO A 13 -5.59 -2.05 12.11
N THR A 14 -6.80 -1.51 12.10
CA THR A 14 -8.02 -2.19 11.71
C THR A 14 -8.52 -1.64 10.38
N PHE A 15 -9.12 -2.49 9.55
CA PHE A 15 -9.66 -2.14 8.25
C PHE A 15 -11.08 -2.67 8.12
N ASP A 16 -12.00 -1.82 7.72
CA ASP A 16 -13.34 -2.22 7.36
C ASP A 16 -13.40 -2.50 5.87
N VAL A 17 -13.91 -3.66 5.50
CA VAL A 17 -14.02 -4.09 4.10
C VAL A 17 -15.46 -3.92 3.65
N ILE A 18 -15.67 -3.08 2.64
CA ILE A 18 -16.97 -2.66 2.16
C ILE A 18 -17.08 -2.93 0.66
N GLY A 19 -18.20 -3.48 0.25
CA GLY A 19 -18.41 -3.78 -1.17
C GLY A 19 -19.09 -5.14 -1.40
N PRO A 20 -19.12 -5.59 -2.64
CA PRO A 20 -18.59 -4.93 -3.85
C PRO A 20 -19.46 -3.76 -4.35
N VAL A 21 -18.84 -2.81 -5.02
CA VAL A 21 -19.53 -1.77 -5.79
C VAL A 21 -19.24 -1.92 -7.28
N THR A 22 -20.20 -1.55 -8.14
CA THR A 22 -20.01 -1.61 -9.59
C THR A 22 -19.89 -0.20 -10.15
N LEU A 23 -18.71 0.13 -10.68
CA LEU A 23 -18.43 1.44 -11.28
C LEU A 23 -19.11 1.59 -12.64
N SER A 24 -19.24 2.83 -13.10
CA SER A 24 -19.93 3.16 -14.35
C SER A 24 -19.18 2.72 -15.61
N ASN A 25 -17.87 2.62 -15.54
CA ASN A 25 -17.00 2.26 -16.66
C ASN A 25 -16.23 0.98 -16.35
N ASN A 26 -15.67 0.37 -17.39
CA ASN A 26 -14.75 -0.76 -17.26
C ASN A 26 -13.35 -0.29 -16.84
N ILE A 27 -12.50 -1.23 -16.45
CA ILE A 27 -11.15 -0.95 -15.95
C ILE A 27 -10.32 -0.13 -16.94
N SER A 28 -10.47 -0.38 -18.25
CA SER A 28 -9.70 0.32 -19.28
C SER A 28 -10.04 1.80 -19.42
N TYR A 29 -11.18 2.27 -18.90
CA TYR A 29 -11.46 3.70 -18.81
C TYR A 29 -10.58 4.36 -17.74
N TYR A 30 -10.39 3.69 -16.61
CA TYR A 30 -9.66 4.23 -15.47
C TYR A 30 -8.14 4.08 -15.64
N GLY A 31 -7.69 2.94 -16.22
CA GLY A 31 -6.29 2.57 -16.41
C GLY A 31 -5.72 2.88 -17.80
N GLU A 32 -6.50 3.52 -18.71
CA GLU A 32 -5.94 3.93 -20.01
C GLU A 32 -4.68 4.79 -19.81
N ASN A 33 -3.56 4.35 -20.35
CA ASN A 33 -2.29 5.05 -20.25
C ASN A 33 -2.23 6.35 -21.08
N ASP A 34 -1.57 7.35 -20.52
CA ASP A 34 -1.18 8.55 -21.24
C ASP A 34 0.08 8.28 -22.09
N ARG A 35 0.59 9.31 -22.79
CA ARG A 35 1.80 9.18 -23.63
C ARG A 35 3.09 8.87 -22.87
N TRP A 36 3.07 8.93 -21.55
CA TRP A 36 4.22 8.64 -20.68
C TRP A 36 4.06 7.32 -19.94
N GLY A 37 2.95 6.59 -20.14
CA GLY A 37 2.68 5.33 -19.50
C GLY A 37 2.04 5.46 -18.11
N ASN A 38 1.41 6.59 -17.78
CA ASN A 38 0.69 6.74 -16.53
C ASN A 38 -0.82 6.61 -16.74
N ASP A 39 -1.49 5.98 -15.82
CA ASP A 39 -2.95 5.91 -15.80
C ASP A 39 -3.59 7.29 -15.84
N LYS A 40 -4.56 7.47 -16.72
CA LYS A 40 -5.23 8.77 -16.88
C LYS A 40 -6.25 9.09 -15.80
N ARG A 41 -6.96 8.10 -15.29
CA ARG A 41 -8.17 8.33 -14.48
C ARG A 41 -8.29 7.43 -13.23
N PRO A 42 -7.20 7.00 -12.59
CA PRO A 42 -7.30 6.17 -11.41
C PRO A 42 -8.00 6.91 -10.26
N THR A 43 -7.84 8.21 -10.16
CA THR A 43 -8.49 9.06 -9.17
C THR A 43 -10.02 9.13 -9.33
N ASP A 44 -10.53 9.03 -10.57
CA ASP A 44 -11.97 8.93 -10.83
C ASP A 44 -12.53 7.60 -10.30
N MET A 45 -11.76 6.50 -10.44
CA MET A 45 -12.10 5.20 -9.87
C MET A 45 -12.27 5.29 -8.35
N ILE A 46 -11.30 5.87 -7.66
CA ILE A 46 -11.33 6.04 -6.19
C ILE A 46 -12.53 6.85 -5.76
N LYS A 47 -12.74 8.01 -6.38
CA LYS A 47 -13.85 8.90 -6.07
C LYS A 47 -15.20 8.21 -6.27
N GLU A 48 -15.40 7.56 -7.41
CA GLU A 48 -16.65 6.86 -7.72
C GLU A 48 -16.88 5.67 -6.77
N ALA A 49 -15.83 4.91 -6.46
CA ALA A 49 -15.91 3.80 -5.50
C ALA A 49 -16.37 4.27 -4.12
N CYS A 50 -15.80 5.35 -3.59
CA CYS A 50 -16.22 5.93 -2.31
C CYS A 50 -17.68 6.42 -2.33
N GLN A 51 -18.10 7.11 -3.41
CA GLN A 51 -19.48 7.59 -3.55
C GLN A 51 -20.50 6.44 -3.61
N LEU A 52 -20.15 5.37 -4.31
CA LEU A 52 -21.02 4.21 -4.42
C LEU A 52 -21.05 3.40 -3.11
N ALA A 53 -19.94 3.30 -2.44
CA ALA A 53 -19.85 2.64 -1.14
C ALA A 53 -20.72 3.37 -0.10
N ASP A 54 -20.58 4.67 0.02
CA ASP A 54 -21.47 5.49 0.86
C ASP A 54 -22.94 5.29 0.51
N LYS A 55 -23.30 5.48 -0.75
CA LYS A 55 -24.70 5.39 -1.22
C LYS A 55 -25.31 4.00 -1.02
N GLN A 56 -24.56 2.92 -1.22
CA GLN A 56 -25.09 1.56 -1.18
C GLN A 56 -25.05 0.93 0.21
N TYR A 57 -24.06 1.29 1.03
CA TYR A 57 -23.82 0.67 2.33
C TYR A 57 -24.00 1.64 3.51
N GLY A 58 -24.18 2.94 3.25
CA GLY A 58 -24.42 3.95 4.28
C GLY A 58 -23.23 4.10 5.22
N ILE A 59 -22.04 4.25 4.65
CA ILE A 59 -20.79 4.38 5.42
C ILE A 59 -20.73 5.75 6.05
N ASP A 60 -20.42 5.82 7.31
CA ASP A 60 -20.11 7.06 8.01
C ASP A 60 -18.59 7.31 7.95
N PHE A 61 -18.14 8.14 7.00
CA PHE A 61 -16.73 8.46 6.81
C PHE A 61 -16.13 9.25 7.98
N THR A 62 -16.93 9.80 8.88
CA THR A 62 -16.41 10.49 10.07
C THR A 62 -15.67 9.54 11.04
N GLN A 63 -15.95 8.24 10.96
CA GLN A 63 -15.31 7.21 11.79
C GLN A 63 -13.86 6.90 11.38
N TYR A 64 -13.43 7.37 10.21
CA TYR A 64 -12.10 7.10 9.64
C TYR A 64 -11.18 8.32 9.65
N ASP A 65 -11.45 9.30 10.51
CA ASP A 65 -10.60 10.45 10.82
C ASP A 65 -10.21 10.35 12.31
N ASN A 66 -9.22 9.51 12.61
CA ASN A 66 -8.87 9.16 13.98
C ASN A 66 -8.11 10.26 14.73
N ASP A 67 -7.36 11.10 14.01
CA ASP A 67 -6.61 12.22 14.59
C ASP A 67 -7.37 13.55 14.56
N ASN A 68 -8.58 13.56 13.99
CA ASN A 68 -9.47 14.70 13.86
C ASN A 68 -8.87 15.87 13.07
N ASP A 69 -8.09 15.58 12.04
CA ASP A 69 -7.51 16.59 11.13
C ASP A 69 -8.45 17.02 10.00
N GLY A 70 -9.61 16.34 9.88
CA GLY A 70 -10.62 16.59 8.87
C GLY A 70 -10.47 15.76 7.60
N TYR A 71 -9.52 14.85 7.59
CA TYR A 71 -9.28 13.89 6.49
C TYR A 71 -9.63 12.47 6.90
N VAL A 72 -10.08 11.68 5.96
CA VAL A 72 -10.13 10.22 6.09
C VAL A 72 -8.69 9.71 6.11
N ASP A 73 -8.31 8.94 7.12
CA ASP A 73 -6.93 8.46 7.31
C ASP A 73 -6.41 7.75 6.07
N PHE A 74 -7.23 6.88 5.47
CA PHE A 74 -6.84 6.12 4.30
C PHE A 74 -8.01 5.41 3.62
N VAL A 75 -7.96 5.33 2.29
CA VAL A 75 -8.86 4.51 1.47
C VAL A 75 -8.03 3.54 0.63
N TYR A 76 -8.40 2.26 0.62
CA TYR A 76 -7.84 1.27 -0.28
C TYR A 76 -8.92 0.69 -1.18
N VAL A 77 -8.70 0.69 -2.49
CA VAL A 77 -9.62 0.11 -3.47
C VAL A 77 -9.02 -1.14 -4.08
N ILE A 78 -9.66 -2.29 -3.85
CA ILE A 78 -9.35 -3.53 -4.57
C ILE A 78 -10.23 -3.56 -5.80
N TYR A 79 -9.65 -3.41 -6.99
CA TYR A 79 -10.39 -3.49 -8.24
C TYR A 79 -10.40 -4.91 -8.80
N ALA A 80 -11.52 -5.28 -9.43
CA ALA A 80 -11.72 -6.62 -9.99
C ALA A 80 -10.75 -6.92 -11.15
N GLY A 81 -10.22 -8.12 -11.17
CA GLY A 81 -9.30 -8.59 -12.21
C GLY A 81 -7.83 -8.34 -11.88
N ASN A 82 -7.00 -8.35 -12.91
CA ASN A 82 -5.55 -8.18 -12.78
C ASN A 82 -5.10 -6.73 -13.01
N GLY A 83 -3.93 -6.40 -12.49
CA GLY A 83 -3.28 -5.09 -12.67
C GLY A 83 -2.18 -5.10 -13.73
N GLU A 84 -1.70 -3.92 -14.09
CA GLU A 84 -0.63 -3.76 -15.05
C GLU A 84 0.73 -4.19 -14.46
N ALA A 85 0.99 -3.90 -13.18
CA ALA A 85 2.27 -4.14 -12.52
C ALA A 85 2.70 -5.61 -12.49
N ASP A 86 1.76 -6.55 -12.47
CA ASP A 86 2.03 -7.98 -12.50
C ASP A 86 1.95 -8.59 -13.92
N GLY A 87 2.01 -7.75 -14.94
CA GLY A 87 2.04 -8.14 -16.36
C GLY A 87 0.68 -8.15 -17.05
N GLY A 88 -0.33 -7.51 -16.48
CA GLY A 88 -1.63 -7.31 -17.12
C GLY A 88 -1.58 -6.39 -18.34
N ASP A 89 -2.75 -6.12 -18.92
CA ASP A 89 -2.89 -5.22 -20.07
C ASP A 89 -2.55 -3.77 -19.66
N GLU A 90 -1.87 -3.02 -20.54
CA GLU A 90 -1.49 -1.62 -20.33
C GLU A 90 -2.66 -0.64 -20.14
N ASN A 91 -3.89 -1.11 -20.30
CA ASN A 91 -5.10 -0.35 -19.98
C ASN A 91 -5.74 -0.82 -18.66
N THR A 92 -5.09 -1.67 -17.89
CA THR A 92 -5.51 -1.93 -16.50
C THR A 92 -4.83 -0.94 -15.57
N VAL A 93 -5.41 -0.73 -14.39
CA VAL A 93 -4.83 0.23 -13.43
C VAL A 93 -3.53 -0.35 -12.83
N TRP A 94 -2.50 0.48 -12.76
CA TRP A 94 -1.30 0.16 -11.99
C TRP A 94 -1.59 0.26 -10.49
N PRO A 95 -1.34 -0.76 -9.67
CA PRO A 95 -1.39 -0.64 -8.22
C PRO A 95 -0.48 0.46 -7.71
N HIS A 96 -1.00 1.38 -6.91
CA HIS A 96 -0.22 2.52 -6.43
C HIS A 96 -0.85 3.19 -5.21
N GLN A 97 -0.04 3.94 -4.46
CA GLN A 97 -0.47 4.91 -3.47
C GLN A 97 -0.35 6.33 -4.04
N TRP A 98 -1.35 7.17 -3.82
CA TRP A 98 -1.35 8.56 -4.24
C TRP A 98 -2.27 9.45 -3.39
N ASN A 99 -2.35 10.74 -3.77
CA ASN A 99 -3.25 11.71 -3.16
C ASN A 99 -4.13 12.39 -4.24
N LEU A 100 -5.42 12.53 -3.96
CA LEU A 100 -6.35 13.19 -4.88
C LEU A 100 -5.98 14.66 -5.12
N THR A 101 -5.46 15.34 -4.10
CA THR A 101 -5.04 16.75 -4.20
C THR A 101 -3.89 16.95 -5.17
N TYR A 102 -3.01 15.98 -5.37
CA TYR A 102 -1.94 16.05 -6.39
C TYR A 102 -2.50 16.00 -7.81
N ALA A 103 -3.66 15.38 -8.00
CA ALA A 103 -4.42 15.42 -9.25
C ALA A 103 -5.37 16.65 -9.33
N ASN A 104 -5.24 17.63 -8.43
CA ASN A 104 -6.11 18.80 -8.30
C ASN A 104 -7.59 18.44 -8.01
N ILE A 105 -7.84 17.31 -7.41
CA ILE A 105 -9.18 16.87 -6.99
C ILE A 105 -9.35 17.15 -5.50
N ARG A 106 -10.44 17.85 -5.16
CA ARG A 106 -10.92 17.99 -3.79
C ARG A 106 -12.25 17.26 -3.68
N PHE A 107 -12.29 16.28 -2.79
CA PHE A 107 -13.45 15.42 -2.65
C PHE A 107 -13.72 15.12 -1.18
N SER A 108 -14.97 15.24 -0.77
CA SER A 108 -15.37 14.98 0.62
C SER A 108 -16.70 14.22 0.69
N ILE A 109 -16.83 13.37 1.69
CA ILE A 109 -18.08 12.70 2.11
C ILE A 109 -18.22 12.93 3.61
N ASP A 110 -19.44 13.15 4.11
CA ASP A 110 -19.75 13.40 5.53
C ASP A 110 -18.92 14.52 6.17
N GLY A 111 -18.48 15.51 5.35
CA GLY A 111 -17.65 16.61 5.82
C GLY A 111 -16.18 16.27 6.01
N LYS A 112 -15.73 15.03 5.72
CA LYS A 112 -14.35 14.61 5.74
C LYS A 112 -13.75 14.62 4.33
N GLN A 113 -12.54 15.14 4.19
CA GLN A 113 -11.80 15.09 2.93
C GLN A 113 -11.27 13.68 2.70
N ILE A 114 -11.46 13.15 1.49
CA ILE A 114 -10.79 11.94 1.04
C ILE A 114 -9.64 12.38 0.15
N ASP A 115 -8.41 12.07 0.55
CA ASP A 115 -7.21 12.50 -0.16
C ASP A 115 -6.23 11.35 -0.37
N ARG A 116 -5.75 10.77 0.72
CA ARG A 116 -4.79 9.67 0.68
C ARG A 116 -5.48 8.36 0.33
N TYR A 117 -5.02 7.74 -0.75
CA TYR A 117 -5.56 6.45 -1.19
C TYR A 117 -4.47 5.52 -1.70
N ALA A 118 -4.79 4.24 -1.80
CA ALA A 118 -4.08 3.29 -2.64
C ALA A 118 -5.07 2.37 -3.33
N CYS A 119 -4.59 1.64 -4.33
CA CYS A 119 -5.37 0.62 -5.00
C CYS A 119 -4.50 -0.59 -5.37
N GLY A 120 -5.15 -1.72 -5.55
CA GLY A 120 -4.51 -2.95 -5.99
C GLY A 120 -5.50 -3.88 -6.69
N ASN A 121 -4.96 -4.86 -7.40
CA ASN A 121 -5.73 -5.84 -8.16
C ASN A 121 -6.27 -6.97 -7.26
N GLU A 122 -7.36 -7.56 -7.69
CA GLU A 122 -7.95 -8.76 -7.07
C GLU A 122 -7.22 -10.04 -7.47
N ILE A 123 -6.78 -10.12 -8.72
CA ILE A 123 -6.27 -11.33 -9.36
C ILE A 123 -4.82 -11.12 -9.82
N ASN A 124 -3.94 -12.04 -9.45
CA ASN A 124 -2.59 -12.10 -10.00
C ASN A 124 -2.64 -12.49 -11.49
N TYR A 125 -1.97 -11.73 -12.35
CA TYR A 125 -2.03 -11.93 -13.80
C TYR A 125 -1.46 -13.29 -14.23
N ALA A 126 -0.34 -13.70 -13.65
CA ALA A 126 0.37 -14.91 -14.08
C ALA A 126 -0.35 -16.19 -13.63
N SER A 127 -0.72 -16.27 -12.38
CA SER A 127 -1.31 -17.47 -11.77
C SER A 127 -2.83 -17.56 -11.91
N LYS A 128 -3.50 -16.43 -12.16
CA LYS A 128 -4.98 -16.32 -12.24
C LYS A 128 -5.69 -16.70 -10.94
N VAL A 129 -5.00 -16.61 -9.81
CA VAL A 129 -5.58 -16.74 -8.46
C VAL A 129 -5.71 -15.39 -7.79
N TYR A 130 -6.40 -15.32 -6.66
CA TYR A 130 -6.46 -14.11 -5.87
C TYR A 130 -5.06 -13.66 -5.49
N ASP A 131 -4.79 -12.37 -5.67
CA ASP A 131 -3.54 -11.77 -5.23
C ASP A 131 -3.44 -11.81 -3.70
N GLY A 132 -2.22 -11.94 -3.19
CA GLY A 132 -1.96 -11.95 -1.76
C GLY A 132 -2.03 -10.55 -1.14
N ILE A 133 -1.56 -10.47 0.10
CA ILE A 133 -1.55 -9.19 0.84
C ILE A 133 -0.30 -8.35 0.54
N GLY A 134 0.62 -8.81 -0.29
CA GLY A 134 1.92 -8.17 -0.50
C GLY A 134 1.79 -6.76 -1.06
N THR A 135 1.05 -6.61 -2.17
CA THR A 135 0.76 -5.29 -2.77
C THR A 135 0.06 -4.36 -1.77
N PHE A 136 -0.95 -4.87 -1.05
CA PHE A 136 -1.60 -4.08 0.00
C PHE A 136 -0.61 -3.61 1.08
N CYS A 137 0.27 -4.49 1.55
CA CYS A 137 1.26 -4.15 2.56
C CYS A 137 2.28 -3.14 2.04
N HIS A 138 2.70 -3.26 0.77
CA HIS A 138 3.60 -2.32 0.10
C HIS A 138 2.97 -0.92 0.03
N GLU A 139 1.79 -0.79 -0.57
CA GLU A 139 1.11 0.49 -0.74
C GLU A 139 0.71 1.13 0.60
N PHE A 140 0.31 0.33 1.58
CA PHE A 140 0.04 0.85 2.92
C PHE A 140 1.31 1.31 3.64
N SER A 141 2.47 0.75 3.32
CA SER A 141 3.75 1.23 3.86
C SER A 141 4.09 2.65 3.40
N HIS A 142 3.70 3.01 2.18
CA HIS A 142 3.82 4.40 1.71
C HIS A 142 2.91 5.35 2.50
N VAL A 143 1.72 4.90 2.91
CA VAL A 143 0.84 5.66 3.81
C VAL A 143 1.51 5.92 5.15
N LEU A 144 2.30 4.96 5.64
CA LEU A 144 3.09 5.10 6.87
C LEU A 144 4.35 5.96 6.68
N GLY A 145 4.65 6.39 5.46
CA GLY A 145 5.76 7.30 5.13
C GLY A 145 7.04 6.61 4.65
N LEU A 146 7.03 5.31 4.45
CA LEU A 146 8.18 4.59 3.91
C LEU A 146 8.27 4.81 2.38
N PRO A 147 9.46 5.08 1.82
CA PRO A 147 9.66 5.21 0.37
C PRO A 147 9.88 3.86 -0.29
N ASP A 148 9.76 3.81 -1.62
CA ASP A 148 10.28 2.70 -2.40
C ASP A 148 11.79 2.53 -2.17
N LEU A 149 12.21 1.28 -2.09
CA LEU A 149 13.63 0.92 -1.94
C LEU A 149 14.21 0.29 -3.21
N TYR A 150 13.41 0.17 -4.28
CA TYR A 150 13.92 -0.13 -5.62
C TYR A 150 14.34 1.17 -6.32
N PRO A 151 15.23 1.11 -7.33
CA PRO A 151 15.63 2.27 -8.10
C PRO A 151 14.44 2.77 -8.95
N THR A 152 14.04 4.01 -8.71
CA THR A 152 12.94 4.66 -9.44
C THR A 152 13.42 5.48 -10.65
N ASP A 153 14.73 5.51 -10.91
CA ASP A 153 15.36 6.30 -11.96
C ASP A 153 15.53 5.52 -13.27
N ASP A 154 16.32 4.46 -13.28
CA ASP A 154 16.66 3.72 -14.52
C ASP A 154 16.35 2.21 -14.44
N GLY A 155 16.01 1.68 -13.26
CA GLY A 155 15.68 0.27 -13.06
C GLY A 155 16.80 -0.71 -13.40
N THR A 156 18.05 -0.22 -13.52
CA THR A 156 19.19 -1.05 -13.99
C THR A 156 19.83 -1.91 -12.91
N HIS A 157 19.45 -1.71 -11.67
CA HIS A 157 19.96 -2.46 -10.54
C HIS A 157 18.86 -2.73 -9.51
N HIS A 158 19.07 -3.74 -8.68
CA HIS A 158 18.20 -4.04 -7.54
C HIS A 158 18.96 -3.72 -6.26
N THR A 159 18.25 -3.24 -5.26
CA THR A 159 18.79 -2.97 -3.94
C THR A 159 18.66 -4.19 -3.03
N LEU A 160 17.46 -4.49 -2.58
CA LEU A 160 17.15 -5.60 -1.67
C LEU A 160 16.33 -6.70 -2.34
N PHE A 161 15.74 -6.41 -3.49
CA PHE A 161 14.99 -7.30 -4.35
C PHE A 161 13.86 -8.03 -3.60
N GLU A 162 13.82 -9.36 -3.64
CA GLU A 162 12.80 -10.20 -3.01
C GLU A 162 12.86 -10.19 -1.46
N TRP A 163 13.91 -9.60 -0.87
CA TRP A 163 14.10 -9.57 0.58
C TRP A 163 13.45 -8.38 1.28
N ASP A 164 12.94 -7.43 0.52
CA ASP A 164 12.32 -6.22 1.06
C ASP A 164 10.92 -5.99 0.49
N LEU A 165 10.00 -5.57 1.35
CA LEU A 165 8.61 -5.29 0.95
C LEU A 165 8.52 -4.11 -0.01
N LEU A 166 9.37 -3.09 0.18
CA LEU A 166 9.38 -1.86 -0.61
C LEU A 166 10.32 -1.93 -1.82
N ASP A 167 10.82 -3.12 -2.12
CA ASP A 167 11.44 -3.51 -3.37
C ASP A 167 10.53 -4.60 -4.02
N TYR A 168 11.06 -5.70 -4.48
CA TYR A 168 10.33 -6.72 -5.21
C TYR A 168 9.60 -7.73 -4.32
N GLY A 169 9.84 -7.69 -3.01
CA GLY A 169 9.32 -8.66 -2.05
C GLY A 169 7.80 -8.70 -1.91
N ALA A 170 7.10 -7.61 -2.28
CA ALA A 170 5.65 -7.58 -2.32
C ALA A 170 5.03 -8.70 -3.18
N TYR A 171 5.75 -9.15 -4.21
CA TYR A 171 5.29 -10.18 -5.16
C TYR A 171 5.63 -11.62 -4.74
N ASN A 172 6.33 -11.82 -3.62
CA ASN A 172 6.74 -13.16 -3.18
C ASN A 172 5.54 -14.11 -3.04
N ASN A 173 5.63 -15.27 -3.70
CA ASN A 173 4.58 -16.29 -3.68
C ASN A 173 3.21 -15.67 -4.01
N GLU A 174 3.16 -14.89 -5.12
CA GLU A 174 1.92 -14.23 -5.58
C GLU A 174 1.32 -13.30 -4.51
N GLY A 175 2.17 -12.55 -3.81
CA GLY A 175 1.79 -11.65 -2.72
C GLY A 175 1.41 -12.34 -1.40
N ASN A 176 1.43 -13.68 -1.33
CA ASN A 176 1.00 -14.39 -0.12
C ASN A 176 2.06 -14.43 0.98
N THR A 177 3.32 -14.16 0.67
CA THR A 177 4.42 -14.22 1.64
C THR A 177 5.31 -12.97 1.57
N PRO A 178 4.75 -11.76 1.81
CA PRO A 178 5.56 -10.56 1.86
C PRO A 178 6.64 -10.69 2.93
N PRO A 179 7.88 -10.22 2.66
CA PRO A 179 8.97 -10.29 3.62
C PRO A 179 8.69 -9.40 4.83
N ALA A 180 9.44 -9.61 5.88
CA ALA A 180 9.41 -8.75 7.04
C ALA A 180 10.12 -7.42 6.75
N TYR A 181 9.70 -6.36 7.43
CA TYR A 181 10.45 -5.11 7.42
C TYR A 181 11.88 -5.28 7.89
N SER A 182 12.79 -4.59 7.22
CA SER A 182 14.19 -4.49 7.58
C SER A 182 14.39 -3.74 8.91
N ALA A 183 15.62 -3.73 9.41
CA ALA A 183 15.97 -2.92 10.59
C ALA A 183 15.80 -1.42 10.32
N TYR A 184 16.12 -0.97 9.08
CA TYR A 184 15.97 0.41 8.67
C TYR A 184 14.50 0.87 8.73
N GLU A 185 13.59 0.10 8.13
CA GLU A 185 12.17 0.42 8.09
C GLU A 185 11.58 0.46 9.51
N ARG A 186 11.88 -0.53 10.34
CA ARG A 186 11.44 -0.56 11.74
C ARG A 186 12.01 0.59 12.57
N PHE A 187 13.24 0.99 12.30
CA PHE A 187 13.85 2.17 12.92
C PHE A 187 13.15 3.47 12.45
N PHE A 188 12.92 3.60 11.15
CA PHE A 188 12.20 4.74 10.58
C PHE A 188 10.81 4.91 11.20
N MET A 189 10.09 3.80 11.37
CA MET A 189 8.77 3.76 12.02
C MET A 189 8.81 3.94 13.54
N GLY A 190 9.99 4.00 14.15
CA GLY A 190 10.15 4.10 15.60
C GLY A 190 9.86 2.80 16.36
N TRP A 191 9.67 1.68 15.66
CA TRP A 191 9.38 0.38 16.28
C TRP A 191 10.62 -0.35 16.79
N LEU A 192 11.78 -0.01 16.27
CA LEU A 192 13.08 -0.56 16.65
C LEU A 192 14.05 0.58 16.97
N LYS A 193 14.79 0.45 18.05
CA LYS A 193 15.88 1.36 18.37
C LYS A 193 17.21 0.62 18.23
N PRO A 194 18.00 0.87 17.18
CA PRO A 194 19.29 0.24 17.00
C PRO A 194 20.26 0.57 18.13
N ARG A 195 21.11 -0.39 18.47
CA ARG A 195 22.22 -0.18 19.39
C ARG A 195 23.34 0.57 18.67
N VAL A 196 23.82 1.66 19.23
CA VAL A 196 24.96 2.42 18.71
C VAL A 196 26.25 1.83 19.28
N LEU A 197 27.14 1.36 18.42
CA LEU A 197 28.46 0.92 18.81
C LEU A 197 29.38 2.14 18.92
N THR A 198 30.02 2.30 20.07
CA THR A 198 31.02 3.37 20.31
C THR A 198 32.45 2.87 20.20
N GLU A 199 32.66 1.56 20.23
CA GLU A 199 33.95 0.88 20.07
C GLU A 199 33.72 -0.50 19.44
N PRO A 200 34.74 -1.11 18.83
CA PRO A 200 34.66 -2.48 18.31
C PRO A 200 34.38 -3.50 19.42
N GLU A 201 33.33 -4.29 19.26
CA GLU A 201 32.97 -5.36 20.20
C GLU A 201 32.35 -6.56 19.48
N TYR A 202 32.36 -7.73 20.16
CA TYR A 202 31.62 -8.91 19.74
C TYR A 202 30.26 -8.90 20.40
N ILE A 203 29.19 -8.96 19.59
CA ILE A 203 27.82 -8.98 20.10
C ILE A 203 27.02 -10.11 19.44
N TRP A 204 26.02 -10.59 20.17
CA TRP A 204 24.98 -11.45 19.64
C TRP A 204 23.74 -10.62 19.42
N LEU A 205 23.10 -10.76 18.23
CA LEU A 205 21.85 -10.11 17.92
C LEU A 205 20.74 -11.14 17.81
N ASN A 206 19.59 -10.84 18.38
CA ASN A 206 18.39 -11.60 18.12
C ASN A 206 17.85 -11.29 16.69
N PRO A 207 17.34 -12.32 15.97
CA PRO A 207 16.71 -12.08 14.68
C PRO A 207 15.57 -11.08 14.76
N LEU A 208 15.42 -10.24 13.74
CA LEU A 208 14.42 -9.16 13.71
C LEU A 208 12.96 -9.62 13.79
N ASN A 209 12.68 -10.86 13.42
CA ASN A 209 11.32 -11.42 13.44
C ASN A 209 10.88 -11.94 14.82
N TYR A 210 11.72 -11.85 15.84
CA TYR A 210 11.33 -12.14 17.22
C TYR A 210 10.90 -10.88 17.95
N GLN A 211 10.09 -11.01 19.01
CA GLN A 211 9.60 -9.89 19.80
C GLN A 211 10.70 -8.99 20.42
N ASN A 212 11.88 -9.51 20.53
CA ASN A 212 13.08 -8.81 21.02
C ASN A 212 14.16 -8.73 19.92
N GLY A 213 13.76 -8.52 18.68
CA GLY A 213 14.69 -8.33 17.56
C GLY A 213 15.63 -7.15 17.80
N GLU A 214 16.87 -7.27 17.35
CA GLU A 214 17.93 -6.29 17.59
C GLU A 214 18.62 -5.89 16.30
N ALA A 215 19.12 -4.66 16.25
CA ALA A 215 19.92 -4.12 15.16
C ALA A 215 21.03 -3.20 15.67
N LEU A 216 22.00 -2.92 14.80
CA LEU A 216 23.12 -1.99 15.00
C LEU A 216 23.00 -0.79 14.11
#